data_8938b6b96f8b825ccb2a2cb47a8960b9
#
_entry.id   8938b6b96f8b825ccb2a2cb47a8960b9
#
_cell.length_a   1.000
_cell.length_b   1.000
_cell.length_c   1.000
_cell.angle_alpha   90.00
_cell.angle_beta   90.00
_cell.angle_gamma   90.00
#
_symmetry.space_group_name_H-M   'P 1'
#
loop_
_entity.id
_entity.type
_entity.pdbx_description
1 polymer ?
#
loop_
_entity_poly.entity_id
_entity_poly.type
_entity_poly.pdbx_seq_one_letter_code
_entity_poly.pdbx_strand_id
1 'polypeptide(L)'
;MKTGVLDTGPLVAWFCPKDSHHEWAVEVFDRLPAGALVCEAVLTEACHLVAKDGVPPAAILNLVERQDLRMVSLAGETSAICSLMETYADVPMDFADACVTRLAEMFEDSTVCTVDTDFLVYRKNRRSVIPLVAPFEG
;
A
#
# COMPACT_ATOMS: atom_id res chain seq x y z
N MET A 1 -5.20 -10.78 11.10
CA MET A 1 -5.13 -9.97 9.86
C MET A 1 -5.68 -10.82 8.72
N LYS A 2 -6.80 -10.41 8.15
CA LYS A 2 -7.46 -11.22 7.11
C LYS A 2 -6.94 -10.89 5.71
N THR A 3 -6.83 -9.62 5.38
CA THR A 3 -6.37 -9.20 4.05
C THR A 3 -5.49 -7.97 4.22
N GLY A 4 -4.29 -8.03 3.69
CA GLY A 4 -3.40 -6.86 3.65
C GLY A 4 -3.66 -6.03 2.40
N VAL A 5 -3.61 -4.72 2.54
CA VAL A 5 -3.56 -3.78 1.43
C VAL A 5 -2.20 -3.10 1.51
N LEU A 6 -1.41 -3.19 0.48
CA LEU A 6 -0.03 -2.70 0.51
C LEU A 6 0.10 -1.29 -0.03
N ASP A 7 0.74 -0.44 0.78
CA ASP A 7 1.27 0.83 0.33
C ASP A 7 2.67 0.62 -0.27
N THR A 8 3.21 1.63 -0.92
CA THR A 8 4.50 1.56 -1.61
C THR A 8 5.68 1.31 -0.67
N GLY A 9 5.72 2.03 0.46
CA GLY A 9 6.86 2.00 1.38
C GLY A 9 7.27 0.61 1.84
N PRO A 10 6.35 -0.22 2.33
CA PRO A 10 6.68 -1.58 2.74
C PRO A 10 7.23 -2.46 1.63
N LEU A 11 6.70 -2.35 0.41
CA LEU A 11 7.23 -3.09 -0.73
C LEU A 11 8.68 -2.71 -1.02
N VAL A 12 8.96 -1.41 -1.08
CA VAL A 12 10.32 -0.91 -1.30
C VAL A 12 11.25 -1.38 -0.19
N ALA A 13 10.82 -1.24 1.05
CA ALA A 13 11.60 -1.64 2.21
C ALA A 13 11.95 -3.13 2.19
N TRP A 14 11.02 -3.96 1.75
CA TRP A 14 11.24 -5.40 1.67
C TRP A 14 12.33 -5.76 0.66
N PHE A 15 12.34 -5.08 -0.50
CA PHE A 15 13.31 -5.36 -1.56
C PHE A 15 14.65 -4.65 -1.40
N CYS A 16 14.75 -3.65 -0.54
CA CYS A 16 15.93 -2.79 -0.40
C CYS A 16 16.54 -2.93 1.00
N PRO A 17 17.60 -3.74 1.16
CA PRO A 17 18.20 -3.97 2.49
C PRO A 17 18.71 -2.71 3.19
N LYS A 18 18.98 -1.64 2.43
CA LYS A 18 19.42 -0.35 2.99
C LYS A 18 18.30 0.53 3.49
N ASP A 19 17.04 0.18 3.20
CA ASP A 19 15.89 0.94 3.69
C ASP A 19 15.81 0.83 5.21
N SER A 20 15.52 1.94 5.88
CA SER A 20 15.43 1.98 7.34
C SER A 20 14.37 1.07 7.92
N HIS A 21 13.35 0.73 7.13
CA HIS A 21 12.26 -0.16 7.54
C HIS A 21 12.40 -1.58 7.01
N HIS A 22 13.58 -1.93 6.47
CA HIS A 22 13.78 -3.24 5.85
C HIS A 22 13.48 -4.41 6.80
N GLU A 23 14.05 -4.39 8.01
CA GLU A 23 13.84 -5.48 8.98
C GLU A 23 12.37 -5.62 9.37
N TRP A 24 11.72 -4.50 9.61
CA TRP A 24 10.29 -4.48 9.91
C TRP A 24 9.47 -5.07 8.75
N ALA A 25 9.79 -4.68 7.51
CA ALA A 25 9.09 -5.18 6.33
C ALA A 25 9.26 -6.69 6.16
N VAL A 26 10.46 -7.21 6.36
CA VAL A 26 10.72 -8.67 6.29
C VAL A 26 9.83 -9.41 7.29
N GLU A 27 9.75 -8.95 8.53
CA GLU A 27 8.90 -9.56 9.54
C GLU A 27 7.42 -9.52 9.16
N VAL A 28 6.96 -8.37 8.67
CA VAL A 28 5.56 -8.19 8.28
C VAL A 28 5.20 -9.12 7.13
N PHE A 29 6.04 -9.18 6.09
CA PHE A 29 5.75 -10.02 4.92
C PHE A 29 5.81 -11.52 5.25
N ASP A 30 6.57 -11.92 6.25
CA ASP A 30 6.57 -13.32 6.73
C ASP A 30 5.23 -13.69 7.35
N ARG A 31 4.49 -12.72 7.89
CA ARG A 31 3.21 -12.96 8.57
C ARG A 31 2.00 -12.66 7.70
N LEU A 32 2.17 -11.89 6.62
CA LEU A 32 1.05 -11.55 5.75
C LEU A 32 0.51 -12.79 5.05
N PRO A 33 -0.81 -13.00 5.06
CA PRO A 33 -1.39 -14.03 4.23
C PRO A 33 -1.07 -13.80 2.77
N ALA A 34 -0.89 -14.88 2.00
CA ALA A 34 -0.69 -14.79 0.57
C ALA A 34 -1.88 -14.08 -0.08
N GLY A 35 -1.62 -13.34 -1.16
CA GLY A 35 -2.66 -12.62 -1.87
C GLY A 35 -2.95 -11.24 -1.31
N ALA A 36 -2.01 -10.64 -0.57
CA ALA A 36 -2.15 -9.24 -0.17
C ALA A 36 -2.43 -8.37 -1.40
N LEU A 37 -3.32 -7.40 -1.21
CA LEU A 37 -3.83 -6.57 -2.31
C LEU A 37 -2.87 -5.43 -2.63
N VAL A 38 -2.67 -5.18 -3.91
CA VAL A 38 -1.85 -4.08 -4.38
C VAL A 38 -2.49 -3.47 -5.63
N CYS A 39 -2.46 -2.15 -5.77
CA CYS A 39 -2.96 -1.49 -6.96
C CYS A 39 -1.82 -1.12 -7.91
N GLU A 40 -2.19 -0.81 -9.14
CA GLU A 40 -1.23 -0.46 -10.18
C GLU A 40 -0.40 0.78 -9.85
N ALA A 41 -1.03 1.78 -9.20
CA ALA A 41 -0.31 3.00 -8.79
C ALA A 41 0.84 2.69 -7.82
N VAL A 42 0.59 1.82 -6.85
CA VAL A 42 1.62 1.37 -5.90
C VAL A 42 2.70 0.57 -6.61
N LEU A 43 2.32 -0.34 -7.50
CA LEU A 43 3.30 -1.11 -8.27
C LEU A 43 4.20 -0.23 -9.12
N THR A 44 3.63 0.78 -9.77
CA THR A 44 4.39 1.73 -10.59
C THR A 44 5.44 2.46 -9.75
N GLU A 45 5.01 2.99 -8.61
CA GLU A 45 5.91 3.74 -7.72
C GLU A 45 6.98 2.83 -7.13
N ALA A 46 6.60 1.64 -6.67
CA ALA A 46 7.54 0.68 -6.08
C ALA A 46 8.58 0.23 -7.10
N CYS A 47 8.16 -0.10 -8.32
CA CYS A 47 9.08 -0.49 -9.39
C CYS A 47 10.09 0.61 -9.69
N HIS A 48 9.65 1.85 -9.72
CA HIS A 48 10.52 3.00 -9.95
C HIS A 48 11.56 3.14 -8.83
N LEU A 49 11.12 3.04 -7.59
CA LEU A 49 11.99 3.24 -6.42
C LEU A 49 13.00 2.11 -6.24
N VAL A 50 12.59 0.85 -6.38
CA VAL A 50 13.54 -0.27 -6.23
C VAL A 50 14.59 -0.29 -7.35
N ALA A 51 14.23 0.18 -8.55
CA ALA A 51 15.18 0.27 -9.65
C ALA A 51 16.35 1.22 -9.32
N LYS A 52 16.09 2.28 -8.57
CA LYS A 52 17.13 3.21 -8.11
C LYS A 52 18.17 2.54 -7.21
N ASP A 53 17.75 1.51 -6.48
CA ASP A 53 18.63 0.75 -5.59
C ASP A 53 19.22 -0.49 -6.28
N GLY A 54 19.09 -0.58 -7.59
CA GLY A 54 19.65 -1.66 -8.38
C GLY A 54 18.85 -2.97 -8.33
N VAL A 55 17.64 -2.94 -7.78
CA VAL A 55 16.76 -4.12 -7.76
C VAL A 55 15.97 -4.18 -9.07
N PRO A 56 15.95 -5.31 -9.77
CA PRO A 56 15.14 -5.43 -10.98
C PRO A 56 13.65 -5.24 -10.66
N PRO A 57 12.97 -4.28 -11.29
CA PRO A 57 11.54 -4.06 -11.02
C PRO A 57 10.68 -5.29 -11.27
N ALA A 58 11.07 -6.15 -12.22
CA ALA A 58 10.36 -7.38 -12.50
C ALA A 58 10.28 -8.32 -11.29
N ALA A 59 11.19 -8.17 -10.31
CA ALA A 59 11.14 -8.97 -9.08
C ALA A 59 9.83 -8.74 -8.31
N ILE A 60 9.33 -7.50 -8.31
CA ILE A 60 8.03 -7.20 -7.68
C ILE A 60 6.89 -7.84 -8.46
N LEU A 61 6.92 -7.74 -9.80
CA LEU A 61 5.87 -8.33 -10.64
C LEU A 61 5.84 -9.85 -10.56
N ASN A 62 6.98 -10.48 -10.28
CA ASN A 62 7.02 -11.92 -10.06
C ASN A 62 6.18 -12.34 -8.85
N LEU A 63 6.04 -11.49 -7.84
CA LEU A 63 5.17 -11.77 -6.69
C LEU A 63 3.70 -11.82 -7.11
N VAL A 64 3.32 -10.94 -8.03
CA VAL A 64 1.96 -10.95 -8.61
C VAL A 64 1.74 -12.20 -9.46
N GLU A 65 2.72 -12.54 -10.29
CA GLU A 65 2.68 -13.71 -11.15
C GLU A 65 2.53 -15.00 -10.33
N ARG A 66 3.23 -15.11 -9.21
CA ARG A 66 3.16 -16.27 -8.31
C ARG A 66 1.96 -16.24 -7.37
N GLN A 67 1.14 -15.18 -7.41
CA GLN A 67 -0.02 -14.97 -6.55
C GLN A 67 0.33 -14.75 -5.06
N ASP A 68 1.56 -14.38 -4.76
CA ASP A 68 1.93 -13.89 -3.43
C ASP A 68 1.28 -12.52 -3.17
N LEU A 69 1.15 -11.72 -4.22
CA LEU A 69 0.39 -10.47 -4.24
C LEU A 69 -0.74 -10.58 -5.25
N ARG A 70 -1.85 -9.93 -4.95
CA ARG A 70 -2.98 -9.84 -5.87
C ARG A 70 -3.13 -8.40 -6.36
N MET A 71 -2.99 -8.18 -7.66
CA MET A 71 -3.21 -6.87 -8.26
C MET A 71 -4.71 -6.62 -8.42
N VAL A 72 -5.18 -5.50 -7.88
CA VAL A 72 -6.57 -5.07 -8.02
C VAL A 72 -6.61 -3.80 -8.86
N SER A 73 -7.34 -3.85 -9.97
CA SER A 73 -7.55 -2.67 -10.80
C SER A 73 -8.58 -1.76 -10.17
N LEU A 74 -8.27 -0.46 -10.15
CA LEU A 74 -9.19 0.58 -9.69
C LEU A 74 -9.83 1.34 -10.87
N ALA A 75 -9.77 0.77 -12.07
CA ALA A 75 -10.51 1.30 -13.21
C ALA A 75 -12.00 1.31 -12.85
N GLY A 76 -12.66 2.43 -13.07
CA GLY A 76 -14.06 2.58 -12.65
C GLY A 76 -14.24 3.18 -11.26
N GLU A 77 -13.17 3.32 -10.47
CA GLU A 77 -13.23 3.92 -9.13
C GLU A 77 -12.78 5.39 -9.13
N THR A 78 -12.65 5.99 -10.30
CA THR A 78 -12.11 7.35 -10.45
C THR A 78 -12.88 8.40 -9.64
N SER A 79 -14.20 8.30 -9.62
CA SER A 79 -15.03 9.25 -8.88
C SER A 79 -14.76 9.21 -7.38
N ALA A 80 -14.67 8.00 -6.81
CA ALA A 80 -14.37 7.82 -5.39
C ALA A 80 -12.96 8.30 -5.05
N ILE A 81 -11.99 8.00 -5.92
CA ILE A 81 -10.60 8.42 -5.74
C ILE A 81 -10.48 9.95 -5.79
N CYS A 82 -11.15 10.58 -6.75
CA CYS A 82 -11.18 12.04 -6.88
C CYS A 82 -11.74 12.69 -5.61
N SER A 83 -12.83 12.15 -5.09
CA SER A 83 -13.44 12.65 -3.85
C SER A 83 -12.51 12.55 -2.65
N LEU A 84 -11.76 11.46 -2.54
CA LEU A 84 -10.77 11.30 -1.48
C LEU A 84 -9.67 12.36 -1.58
N MET A 85 -9.12 12.56 -2.78
CA MET A 85 -8.07 13.56 -2.99
C MET A 85 -8.54 14.97 -2.69
N GLU A 86 -9.80 15.29 -3.01
CA GLU A 86 -10.39 16.59 -2.68
C GLU A 86 -10.59 16.76 -1.18
N THR A 87 -11.07 15.71 -0.50
CA THR A 87 -11.30 15.73 0.95
C THR A 87 -10.01 15.96 1.72
N TYR A 88 -8.91 15.35 1.27
CA TYR A 88 -7.61 15.41 1.95
C TYR A 88 -6.58 16.26 1.19
N ALA A 89 -7.06 17.28 0.45
CA ALA A 89 -6.19 18.16 -0.34
C ALA A 89 -5.12 18.85 0.51
N ASP A 90 -5.40 19.14 1.77
CA ASP A 90 -4.48 19.84 2.68
C ASP A 90 -3.39 18.95 3.26
N VAL A 91 -3.55 17.62 3.21
CA VAL A 91 -2.56 16.69 3.78
C VAL A 91 -1.21 16.77 3.06
N PRO A 92 -0.99 16.78 1.75
CA PRO A 92 -1.88 16.43 0.65
C PRO A 92 -1.91 14.92 0.36
N MET A 93 -3.08 14.40 0.09
CA MET A 93 -3.24 13.02 -0.35
C MET A 93 -2.90 12.92 -1.84
N ASP A 94 -1.87 12.13 -2.17
CA ASP A 94 -1.56 11.89 -3.58
C ASP A 94 -2.42 10.77 -4.17
N PHE A 95 -2.23 10.52 -5.46
CA PHE A 95 -3.03 9.52 -6.16
C PHE A 95 -2.83 8.11 -5.60
N ALA A 96 -1.59 7.72 -5.30
CA ALA A 96 -1.31 6.40 -4.76
C ALA A 96 -1.95 6.22 -3.37
N ASP A 97 -1.86 7.24 -2.50
CA ASP A 97 -2.51 7.23 -1.19
C ASP A 97 -4.03 7.06 -1.32
N ALA A 98 -4.62 7.78 -2.26
CA ALA A 98 -6.06 7.69 -2.53
C ALA A 98 -6.46 6.30 -3.01
N CYS A 99 -5.63 5.69 -3.87
CA CYS A 99 -5.86 4.33 -4.35
C CYS A 99 -5.80 3.31 -3.22
N VAL A 100 -4.82 3.42 -2.33
CA VAL A 100 -4.69 2.53 -1.17
C VAL A 100 -5.90 2.69 -0.24
N THR A 101 -6.28 3.93 0.03
CA THR A 101 -7.47 4.22 0.86
C THR A 101 -8.73 3.63 0.24
N ARG A 102 -8.90 3.77 -1.07
CA ARG A 102 -10.06 3.21 -1.77
C ARG A 102 -10.10 1.68 -1.71
N LEU A 103 -8.95 1.02 -1.85
CA LEU A 103 -8.87 -0.44 -1.65
C LEU A 103 -9.34 -0.82 -0.25
N ALA A 104 -8.90 -0.11 0.77
CA ALA A 104 -9.32 -0.36 2.15
C ALA A 104 -10.83 -0.22 2.33
N GLU A 105 -11.45 0.73 1.61
CA GLU A 105 -12.90 0.89 1.65
C GLU A 105 -13.64 -0.25 0.96
N MET A 106 -13.09 -0.73 -0.16
CA MET A 106 -13.70 -1.81 -0.95
C MET A 106 -13.61 -3.17 -0.26
N PHE A 107 -12.57 -3.37 0.54
CA PHE A 107 -12.32 -4.63 1.25
C PHE A 107 -12.42 -4.38 2.75
N GLU A 108 -13.62 -4.51 3.31
CA GLU A 108 -13.93 -4.10 4.68
C GLU A 108 -13.03 -4.72 5.76
N ASP A 109 -12.68 -5.99 5.61
CA ASP A 109 -11.85 -6.71 6.58
C ASP A 109 -10.36 -6.58 6.28
N SER A 110 -9.96 -5.49 5.63
CA SER A 110 -8.57 -5.28 5.26
C SER A 110 -7.82 -4.44 6.29
N THR A 111 -6.49 -4.59 6.27
CA THR A 111 -5.55 -3.80 7.05
C THR A 111 -4.54 -3.20 6.09
N VAL A 112 -4.29 -1.90 6.17
CA VAL A 112 -3.31 -1.23 5.32
C VAL A 112 -1.91 -1.38 5.93
N CYS A 113 -0.98 -1.89 5.13
CA CYS A 113 0.42 -2.01 5.49
C CYS A 113 1.16 -0.79 4.93
N THR A 114 1.67 0.07 5.80
CA THR A 114 2.27 1.34 5.41
C THR A 114 3.37 1.78 6.38
N VAL A 115 4.26 2.64 5.90
CA VAL A 115 5.24 3.37 6.72
C VAL A 115 4.92 4.87 6.76
N ASP A 116 3.81 5.28 6.15
CA ASP A 116 3.41 6.69 6.01
C ASP A 116 2.42 7.07 7.11
N THR A 117 2.83 8.00 7.98
CA THR A 117 2.00 8.48 9.09
C THR A 117 0.75 9.22 8.63
N ASP A 118 0.67 9.65 7.36
CA ASP A 118 -0.53 10.29 6.82
C ASP A 118 -1.75 9.37 6.91
N PHE A 119 -1.56 8.04 6.91
CA PHE A 119 -2.64 7.09 7.07
C PHE A 119 -3.27 7.12 8.47
N LEU A 120 -2.68 7.79 9.42
CA LEU A 120 -3.32 8.09 10.70
C LEU A 120 -4.41 9.16 10.56
N VAL A 121 -4.32 10.00 9.52
CA VAL A 121 -5.26 11.08 9.25
C VAL A 121 -6.42 10.62 8.36
N TYR A 122 -6.13 9.81 7.34
CA TYR A 122 -7.14 9.32 6.41
C TYR A 122 -8.20 8.46 7.10
N ARG A 123 -9.42 8.47 6.60
CA ARG A 123 -10.53 7.68 7.15
C ARG A 123 -11.21 6.86 6.07
N LYS A 124 -11.65 5.66 6.44
CA LYS A 124 -12.48 4.78 5.62
C LYS A 124 -13.90 5.30 5.64
N ASN A 125 -14.51 5.42 4.48
CA ASN A 125 -15.89 5.87 4.37
C ASN A 125 -16.14 7.16 5.15
N ARG A 126 -15.13 8.04 5.18
CA ARG A 126 -15.14 9.38 5.81
C ARG A 126 -15.23 9.38 7.34
N ARG A 127 -15.35 8.22 7.99
CA ARG A 127 -15.62 8.15 9.44
C ARG A 127 -14.66 7.25 10.20
N SER A 128 -14.39 6.08 9.65
CA SER A 128 -13.71 5.02 10.39
C SER A 128 -12.20 5.11 10.27
N VAL A 129 -11.51 4.90 11.35
CA VAL A 129 -10.06 4.75 11.35
C VAL A 129 -9.68 3.58 10.43
N ILE A 130 -8.67 3.77 9.61
CA ILE A 130 -8.14 2.70 8.77
C ILE A 130 -7.28 1.78 9.64
N PRO A 131 -7.58 0.48 9.71
CA PRO A 131 -6.69 -0.45 10.43
C PRO A 131 -5.32 -0.50 9.75
N LEU A 132 -4.25 -0.35 10.53
CA LEU A 132 -2.89 -0.27 10.00
C LEU A 132 -2.00 -1.38 10.57
N VAL A 133 -1.07 -1.85 9.73
CA VAL A 133 0.15 -2.53 10.12
C VAL A 133 1.28 -1.57 9.76
N ALA A 134 1.97 -1.04 10.75
CA ALA A 134 2.92 0.03 10.56
C ALA A 134 4.03 -0.04 11.62
N PRO A 135 5.22 0.52 11.32
CA PRO A 135 6.31 0.56 12.30
C PRO A 135 6.17 1.70 13.32
N PHE A 136 5.04 2.35 13.37
CA PHE A 136 4.71 3.42 14.31
C PHE A 136 3.40 3.10 15.03
N GLU A 137 3.14 3.83 16.12
CA GLU A 137 1.87 3.71 16.84
C GLU A 137 0.90 4.81 16.38
N GLY A 138 -0.36 4.41 16.27
CA GLY A 138 -1.42 5.31 15.83
C GLY A 138 -2.46 5.60 16.87
#